data_f7b2e321bb8008f9fa3f60a3b01495ee
#
_entry.id   f7b2e321bb8008f9fa3f60a3b01495ee
#
_cell.length_a   1.000
_cell.length_b   1.000
_cell.length_c   1.000
_cell.angle_alpha   90.00
_cell.angle_beta   90.00
_cell.angle_gamma   90.00
#
_symmetry.space_group_name_H-M   'P 1'
#
loop_
_entity.id
_entity.type
_entity.pdbx_description
1 polymer ?
#
loop_
_entity_poly.entity_id
_entity_poly.type
_entity_poly.pdbx_seq_one_letter_code
_entity_poly.pdbx_strand_id
1 'polypeptide(L)'
;MIGIIIGIASVITIMSLGNGFKKSTTEQFNDAGAGKNQASISYMTENMEAPKNNPFKQEDMSVVEQVNGVKSAKVKEDKDSTYSVKITNTHGSSDASLKKVDKLTDVDEGKGFTNDDNEVLEKVAVIDKKIAKKVFNNQAMGQSIYINGEGFKVVGVSESSEVDESGMPIESLIQIPSKTFNKYMGNLTQGMPQLLVTVEKGSDKKDVGKKVEKVLNKKGTGVSEGQYSYEDNEAVMKTIGSVLDTITYFVAAVAGISLFIAGIGVMNVMYISVTERTEEIAIRRAFGAKGRDIEIQFLVESVVLCLIGGIIGLILGIIIATLIDLVTPEMVKSSVSLGSVILAVGVSTLI
;
A
#
# COMPACT_ATOMS: atom_id res chain seq x y z
N MET A 1 -2.38 18.91 34.19
CA MET A 1 -3.38 18.51 33.21
C MET A 1 -2.89 18.54 31.74
N ILE A 2 -2.30 19.65 31.26
CA ILE A 2 -1.84 19.77 29.85
C ILE A 2 -0.88 18.64 29.46
N GLY A 3 0.08 18.28 30.35
CA GLY A 3 1.00 17.18 30.06
C GLY A 3 0.34 15.83 29.89
N ILE A 4 -0.72 15.52 30.66
CA ILE A 4 -1.50 14.28 30.51
C ILE A 4 -2.26 14.28 29.18
N ILE A 5 -2.89 15.41 28.84
CA ILE A 5 -3.63 15.57 27.57
C ILE A 5 -2.71 15.34 26.38
N ILE A 6 -1.55 15.99 26.36
CA ILE A 6 -0.55 15.85 25.27
C ILE A 6 -0.02 14.41 25.22
N GLY A 7 0.33 13.83 26.36
CA GLY A 7 0.85 12.47 26.44
C GLY A 7 -0.14 11.45 25.88
N ILE A 8 -1.40 11.50 26.30
CA ILE A 8 -2.44 10.60 25.83
C ILE A 8 -2.78 10.83 24.35
N ALA A 9 -2.89 12.11 23.93
CA ALA A 9 -3.13 12.44 22.54
C ALA A 9 -2.02 11.87 21.63
N SER A 10 -0.76 12.00 22.04
CA SER A 10 0.38 11.45 21.28
C SER A 10 0.34 9.93 21.20
N VAL A 11 0.07 9.22 22.32
CA VAL A 11 -0.05 7.75 22.33
C VAL A 11 -1.16 7.30 21.38
N ILE A 12 -2.35 7.89 21.48
CA ILE A 12 -3.51 7.54 20.66
C ILE A 12 -3.22 7.79 19.18
N THR A 13 -2.67 8.96 18.83
CA THR A 13 -2.33 9.30 17.45
C THR A 13 -1.37 8.29 16.84
N ILE A 14 -0.27 8.00 17.55
CA ILE A 14 0.78 7.09 17.05
C ILE A 14 0.27 5.66 16.91
N MET A 15 -0.46 5.16 17.91
CA MET A 15 -1.02 3.82 17.84
C MET A 15 -2.08 3.69 16.74
N SER A 16 -2.90 4.74 16.54
CA SER A 16 -3.91 4.75 15.46
C SER A 16 -3.28 4.76 14.08
N LEU A 17 -2.23 5.56 13.89
CA LEU A 17 -1.46 5.59 12.63
C LEU A 17 -0.72 4.27 12.39
N GLY A 18 -0.06 3.71 13.40
CA GLY A 18 0.62 2.42 13.29
C GLY A 18 -0.32 1.27 12.90
N ASN A 19 -1.48 1.18 13.55
CA ASN A 19 -2.50 0.19 13.22
C ASN A 19 -3.10 0.43 11.84
N GLY A 20 -3.33 1.68 11.48
CA GLY A 20 -3.84 2.08 10.17
C GLY A 20 -2.86 1.74 9.05
N PHE A 21 -1.59 2.06 9.21
CA PHE A 21 -0.55 1.72 8.25
C PHE A 21 -0.41 0.20 8.06
N LYS A 22 -0.41 -0.56 9.15
CA LYS A 22 -0.38 -2.03 9.09
C LYS A 22 -1.58 -2.59 8.32
N LYS A 23 -2.78 -2.06 8.55
CA LYS A 23 -4.01 -2.46 7.86
C LYS A 23 -3.95 -2.10 6.38
N SER A 24 -3.60 -0.85 6.05
CA SER A 24 -3.50 -0.35 4.68
C SER A 24 -2.47 -1.13 3.87
N THR A 25 -1.28 -1.35 4.43
CA THR A 25 -0.24 -2.16 3.81
C THR A 25 -0.72 -3.59 3.55
N THR A 26 -1.42 -4.22 4.51
CA THR A 26 -1.96 -5.58 4.33
C THR A 26 -3.04 -5.61 3.23
N GLU A 27 -3.89 -4.59 3.14
CA GLU A 27 -4.92 -4.47 2.09
C GLU A 27 -4.27 -4.28 0.72
N GLN A 28 -3.32 -3.37 0.58
CA GLN A 28 -2.57 -3.15 -0.67
C GLN A 28 -1.87 -4.41 -1.17
N PHE A 29 -1.22 -5.18 -0.28
CA PHE A 29 -0.60 -6.45 -0.67
C PHE A 29 -1.62 -7.52 -1.06
N ASN A 30 -2.78 -7.56 -0.43
CA ASN A 30 -3.86 -8.48 -0.80
C ASN A 30 -4.46 -8.12 -2.17
N ASP A 31 -4.59 -6.82 -2.47
CA ASP A 31 -5.11 -6.31 -3.74
C ASP A 31 -4.06 -6.45 -4.86
N ALA A 32 -2.78 -6.32 -4.53
CA ALA A 32 -1.66 -6.52 -5.46
C ALA A 32 -1.51 -7.98 -5.96
N GLY A 33 -2.42 -8.91 -5.57
CA GLY A 33 -2.51 -10.22 -6.17
C GLY A 33 -2.17 -11.41 -5.28
N ALA A 34 -1.88 -11.19 -3.99
CA ALA A 34 -1.73 -12.27 -3.02
C ALA A 34 -2.98 -12.44 -2.16
N GLY A 35 -4.16 -12.61 -2.78
CA GLY A 35 -5.40 -12.91 -2.05
C GLY A 35 -5.24 -14.05 -1.04
N LYS A 36 -6.09 -14.09 -0.01
CA LYS A 36 -6.00 -15.08 1.10
C LYS A 36 -5.77 -16.54 0.68
N ASN A 37 -6.22 -16.90 -0.53
CA ASN A 37 -6.14 -18.26 -1.07
C ASN A 37 -5.31 -18.31 -2.38
N GLN A 38 -4.40 -17.36 -2.60
CA GLN A 38 -3.56 -17.34 -3.80
C GLN A 38 -2.09 -17.39 -3.43
N ALA A 39 -1.34 -18.24 -4.12
CA ALA A 39 0.13 -18.26 -4.09
C ALA A 39 0.65 -17.50 -5.30
N SER A 40 1.67 -16.68 -5.12
CA SER A 40 2.33 -15.93 -6.19
C SER A 40 3.63 -16.62 -6.57
N ILE A 41 3.84 -16.86 -7.84
CA ILE A 41 5.09 -17.35 -8.39
C ILE A 41 5.66 -16.28 -9.31
N SER A 42 6.80 -15.72 -8.96
CA SER A 42 7.56 -14.80 -9.80
C SER A 42 8.51 -15.56 -10.71
N TYR A 43 8.95 -14.88 -11.76
CA TYR A 43 10.01 -15.38 -12.63
C TYR A 43 11.11 -14.34 -12.72
N MET A 44 12.35 -14.78 -12.57
CA MET A 44 13.53 -13.93 -12.59
C MET A 44 14.58 -14.52 -13.53
N THR A 45 15.10 -13.69 -14.43
CA THR A 45 16.25 -14.07 -15.29
C THR A 45 17.55 -14.09 -14.47
N GLU A 46 18.57 -14.78 -14.96
CA GLU A 46 19.86 -14.85 -14.29
C GLU A 46 20.50 -13.47 -14.05
N ASN A 47 20.23 -12.50 -14.91
CA ASN A 47 20.75 -11.13 -14.81
C ASN A 47 19.85 -10.18 -13.99
N MET A 48 18.79 -10.67 -13.36
CA MET A 48 17.78 -9.87 -12.66
C MET A 48 17.07 -8.82 -13.54
N GLU A 49 17.13 -9.00 -14.86
CA GLU A 49 16.39 -8.16 -15.81
C GLU A 49 15.00 -8.74 -16.08
N ALA A 50 14.07 -7.89 -16.48
CA ALA A 50 12.75 -8.36 -16.93
C ALA A 50 12.91 -9.27 -18.16
N PRO A 51 12.23 -10.42 -18.20
CA PRO A 51 12.31 -11.33 -19.35
C PRO A 51 11.73 -10.65 -20.60
N LYS A 52 12.35 -10.88 -21.74
CA LYS A 52 11.90 -10.32 -23.04
C LYS A 52 10.56 -10.84 -23.48
N ASN A 53 10.24 -12.08 -23.11
CA ASN A 53 8.99 -12.76 -23.43
C ASN A 53 8.33 -13.29 -22.17
N ASN A 54 7.00 -13.45 -22.22
CA ASN A 54 6.25 -14.01 -21.09
C ASN A 54 6.75 -15.44 -20.79
N PRO A 55 7.36 -15.67 -19.59
CA PRO A 55 7.85 -16.98 -19.19
C PRO A 55 6.74 -17.94 -18.76
N PHE A 56 5.49 -17.47 -18.66
CA PHE A 56 4.32 -18.26 -18.32
C PHE A 56 3.46 -18.46 -19.57
N LYS A 57 3.65 -19.59 -20.23
CA LYS A 57 2.86 -19.98 -21.41
C LYS A 57 1.66 -20.84 -21.01
N GLN A 58 0.76 -21.10 -21.95
CA GLN A 58 -0.42 -21.95 -21.73
C GLN A 58 -0.05 -23.36 -21.28
N GLU A 59 1.10 -23.88 -21.73
CA GLU A 59 1.64 -25.17 -21.33
C GLU A 59 2.00 -25.18 -19.84
N ASP A 60 2.59 -24.10 -19.35
CA ASP A 60 2.95 -23.94 -17.93
C ASP A 60 1.71 -23.93 -17.05
N MET A 61 0.63 -23.24 -17.49
CA MET A 61 -0.66 -23.26 -16.80
C MET A 61 -1.19 -24.67 -16.63
N SER A 62 -1.19 -25.45 -17.73
CA SER A 62 -1.68 -26.82 -17.72
C SER A 62 -0.87 -27.74 -16.80
N VAL A 63 0.43 -27.51 -16.69
CA VAL A 63 1.31 -28.25 -15.77
C VAL A 63 1.06 -27.84 -14.31
N VAL A 64 0.83 -26.56 -14.06
CA VAL A 64 0.56 -26.02 -12.70
C VAL A 64 -0.81 -26.51 -12.21
N GLU A 65 -1.83 -26.53 -13.04
CA GLU A 65 -3.17 -26.99 -12.68
C GLU A 65 -3.24 -28.49 -12.32
N GLN A 66 -2.25 -29.29 -12.75
CA GLN A 66 -2.13 -30.70 -12.37
C GLN A 66 -1.47 -30.89 -10.99
N VAL A 67 -0.95 -29.83 -10.36
CA VAL A 67 -0.34 -29.92 -9.03
C VAL A 67 -1.45 -30.05 -7.98
N ASN A 68 -1.32 -31.07 -7.12
CA ASN A 68 -2.29 -31.33 -6.05
C ASN A 68 -2.43 -30.12 -5.11
N GLY A 69 -3.67 -29.65 -4.93
CA GLY A 69 -4.03 -28.48 -4.14
C GLY A 69 -4.16 -27.19 -4.95
N VAL A 70 -3.94 -27.21 -6.27
CA VAL A 70 -4.17 -26.10 -7.19
C VAL A 70 -5.59 -26.18 -7.73
N LYS A 71 -6.34 -25.08 -7.59
CA LYS A 71 -7.67 -24.92 -8.17
C LYS A 71 -7.63 -24.33 -9.58
N SER A 72 -6.79 -23.32 -9.79
CA SER A 72 -6.58 -22.64 -11.08
C SER A 72 -5.30 -21.83 -11.05
N ALA A 73 -4.73 -21.56 -12.20
CA ALA A 73 -3.58 -20.69 -12.37
C ALA A 73 -3.87 -19.61 -13.43
N LYS A 74 -3.41 -18.39 -13.22
CA LYS A 74 -3.51 -17.29 -14.19
C LYS A 74 -2.30 -16.37 -14.08
N VAL A 75 -1.85 -15.83 -15.20
CA VAL A 75 -0.85 -14.76 -15.18
C VAL A 75 -1.49 -13.50 -14.58
N LYS A 76 -0.78 -12.84 -13.69
CA LYS A 76 -1.22 -11.56 -13.15
C LYS A 76 -1.22 -10.53 -14.28
N GLU A 77 -2.38 -9.97 -14.57
CA GLU A 77 -2.54 -8.84 -15.45
C GLU A 77 -2.90 -7.61 -14.63
N ASP A 78 -2.02 -6.63 -14.61
CA ASP A 78 -2.36 -5.31 -14.08
C ASP A 78 -2.96 -4.46 -15.18
N LYS A 79 -4.17 -3.95 -14.96
CA LYS A 79 -4.89 -3.15 -15.97
C LYS A 79 -4.22 -1.82 -16.28
N ASP A 80 -3.47 -1.28 -15.31
CA ASP A 80 -2.83 0.03 -15.42
C ASP A 80 -1.35 -0.02 -15.78
N SER A 81 -0.85 -1.19 -16.10
CA SER A 81 0.57 -1.38 -16.34
C SER A 81 1.04 -0.92 -17.70
N THR A 82 2.28 -0.47 -17.73
CA THR A 82 3.00 -0.10 -18.93
C THR A 82 4.06 -1.14 -19.28
N TYR A 83 4.32 -1.29 -20.58
CA TYR A 83 5.32 -2.21 -21.13
C TYR A 83 6.43 -1.39 -21.77
N SER A 84 7.68 -1.67 -21.43
CA SER A 84 8.81 -1.04 -22.10
C SER A 84 8.94 -1.55 -23.53
N VAL A 85 8.92 -0.65 -24.49
CA VAL A 85 8.99 -0.98 -25.92
C VAL A 85 9.97 -0.08 -26.65
N LYS A 86 10.57 -0.60 -27.72
CA LYS A 86 11.33 0.20 -28.64
C LYS A 86 10.45 0.66 -29.79
N ILE A 87 10.42 1.96 -30.01
CA ILE A 87 9.69 2.56 -31.13
C ILE A 87 10.64 3.02 -32.21
N THR A 88 10.21 2.86 -33.46
CA THR A 88 10.96 3.32 -34.63
C THR A 88 10.02 3.93 -35.66
N ASN A 89 10.53 4.88 -36.42
CA ASN A 89 9.92 5.36 -37.64
C ASN A 89 11.03 5.67 -38.66
N THR A 90 10.68 6.31 -39.77
CA THR A 90 11.65 6.71 -40.80
C THR A 90 12.68 7.75 -40.36
N HIS A 91 12.45 8.44 -39.25
CA HIS A 91 13.27 9.54 -38.77
C HIS A 91 14.11 9.19 -37.53
N GLY A 92 13.81 8.10 -36.83
CA GLY A 92 14.56 7.71 -35.66
C GLY A 92 13.97 6.59 -34.82
N SER A 93 14.63 6.34 -33.70
CA SER A 93 14.17 5.36 -32.69
C SER A 93 14.21 5.97 -31.29
N SER A 94 13.34 5.51 -30.41
CA SER A 94 13.32 5.87 -29.00
C SER A 94 12.75 4.72 -28.18
N ASP A 95 13.05 4.68 -26.90
CA ASP A 95 12.33 3.84 -25.95
C ASP A 95 11.05 4.56 -25.51
N ALA A 96 9.99 3.79 -25.26
CA ALA A 96 8.70 4.30 -24.84
C ALA A 96 8.01 3.30 -23.92
N SER A 97 7.04 3.79 -23.16
CA SER A 97 6.11 2.99 -22.37
C SER A 97 4.83 2.75 -23.16
N LEU A 98 4.44 1.48 -23.35
CA LEU A 98 3.23 1.09 -24.03
C LEU A 98 2.15 0.70 -23.03
N LYS A 99 0.95 1.28 -23.13
CA LYS A 99 -0.22 0.93 -22.32
C LYS A 99 -1.35 0.40 -23.21
N LYS A 100 -2.01 -0.66 -22.74
CA LYS A 100 -3.22 -1.16 -23.38
C LYS A 100 -4.46 -0.51 -22.78
N VAL A 101 -5.36 0.01 -23.63
CA VAL A 101 -6.58 0.69 -23.20
C VAL A 101 -7.74 0.25 -24.09
N ASP A 102 -8.93 0.04 -23.54
CA ASP A 102 -10.07 -0.41 -24.31
C ASP A 102 -10.63 0.68 -25.23
N LYS A 103 -10.58 1.94 -24.76
CA LYS A 103 -11.07 3.12 -25.45
C LYS A 103 -10.28 4.36 -25.01
N LEU A 104 -9.94 5.22 -25.96
CA LEU A 104 -9.30 6.50 -25.68
C LEU A 104 -9.80 7.54 -26.69
N THR A 105 -10.66 8.44 -26.25
CA THR A 105 -11.29 9.49 -27.07
C THR A 105 -10.96 10.90 -26.61
N ASP A 106 -10.43 11.06 -25.40
CA ASP A 106 -9.96 12.33 -24.86
C ASP A 106 -8.48 12.48 -25.24
N VAL A 107 -8.24 13.19 -26.34
CA VAL A 107 -6.92 13.45 -26.93
C VAL A 107 -6.81 14.92 -27.32
N ASP A 108 -5.60 15.49 -27.24
CA ASP A 108 -5.36 16.89 -27.61
C ASP A 108 -5.47 17.14 -29.12
N GLU A 109 -4.98 16.17 -29.91
CA GLU A 109 -5.03 16.22 -31.39
C GLU A 109 -5.52 14.89 -31.92
N GLY A 110 -6.39 14.92 -32.94
CA GLY A 110 -6.92 13.74 -33.62
C GLY A 110 -8.23 13.21 -33.07
N LYS A 111 -8.47 11.90 -33.19
CA LYS A 111 -9.75 11.27 -32.82
C LYS A 111 -9.62 10.26 -31.69
N GLY A 112 -8.38 9.82 -31.37
CA GLY A 112 -8.18 8.67 -30.54
C GLY A 112 -8.73 7.38 -31.17
N PHE A 113 -9.15 6.42 -30.34
CA PHE A 113 -9.77 5.15 -30.78
C PHE A 113 -10.91 4.74 -29.84
N THR A 114 -11.83 3.95 -30.40
CA THR A 114 -13.07 3.53 -29.76
C THR A 114 -13.08 2.03 -29.43
N ASN A 115 -14.15 1.56 -28.79
CA ASN A 115 -14.36 0.13 -28.60
C ASN A 115 -14.50 -0.63 -29.93
N ASP A 116 -15.05 0.00 -30.99
CA ASP A 116 -15.20 -0.63 -32.29
C ASP A 116 -13.83 -0.90 -32.93
N ASP A 117 -12.89 0.06 -32.83
CA ASP A 117 -11.51 -0.11 -33.30
C ASP A 117 -10.82 -1.26 -32.54
N ASN A 118 -11.14 -1.43 -31.25
CA ASN A 118 -10.65 -2.52 -30.41
C ASN A 118 -11.25 -3.87 -30.84
N GLU A 119 -12.55 -3.92 -31.22
CA GLU A 119 -13.21 -5.15 -31.67
C GLU A 119 -12.67 -5.63 -33.02
N VAL A 120 -12.39 -4.71 -33.95
CA VAL A 120 -11.87 -5.05 -35.28
C VAL A 120 -10.34 -5.23 -35.30
N LEU A 121 -9.69 -5.14 -34.16
CA LEU A 121 -8.23 -5.27 -34.00
C LEU A 121 -7.45 -4.24 -34.84
N GLU A 122 -7.97 -3.01 -34.94
CA GLU A 122 -7.33 -1.98 -35.74
C GLU A 122 -5.96 -1.59 -35.13
N LYS A 123 -4.94 -1.51 -35.98
CA LYS A 123 -3.58 -1.13 -35.60
C LYS A 123 -3.45 0.39 -35.53
N VAL A 124 -4.03 0.97 -34.49
CA VAL A 124 -3.98 2.40 -34.22
C VAL A 124 -3.28 2.69 -32.90
N ALA A 125 -2.68 3.87 -32.80
CA ALA A 125 -1.96 4.29 -31.61
C ALA A 125 -2.23 5.77 -31.31
N VAL A 126 -2.34 6.11 -30.04
CA VAL A 126 -2.24 7.47 -29.51
C VAL A 126 -0.88 7.61 -28.85
N ILE A 127 -0.16 8.66 -29.13
CA ILE A 127 1.20 8.90 -28.65
C ILE A 127 1.26 10.17 -27.82
N ASP A 128 2.24 10.23 -26.90
CA ASP A 128 2.55 11.40 -26.11
C ASP A 128 3.14 12.52 -26.99
N LYS A 129 2.92 13.79 -26.61
CA LYS A 129 3.50 14.98 -27.25
C LYS A 129 5.02 14.91 -27.33
N LYS A 130 5.69 14.31 -26.35
CA LYS A 130 7.16 14.14 -26.37
C LYS A 130 7.61 13.22 -27.50
N ILE A 131 6.87 12.10 -27.73
CA ILE A 131 7.13 11.21 -28.87
C ILE A 131 6.84 11.93 -30.18
N ALA A 132 5.71 12.64 -30.29
CA ALA A 132 5.34 13.40 -31.48
C ALA A 132 6.45 14.42 -31.85
N LYS A 133 7.02 15.09 -30.85
CA LYS A 133 8.14 16.03 -31.05
C LYS A 133 9.44 15.33 -31.43
N LYS A 134 9.82 14.28 -30.65
CA LYS A 134 11.16 13.66 -30.76
C LYS A 134 11.30 12.77 -32.00
N VAL A 135 10.22 12.06 -32.35
CA VAL A 135 10.25 11.02 -33.40
C VAL A 135 9.62 11.51 -34.70
N PHE A 136 8.67 12.47 -34.64
CA PHE A 136 7.89 12.90 -35.80
C PHE A 136 8.02 14.40 -36.13
N ASN A 137 8.87 15.16 -35.41
CA ASN A 137 9.00 16.60 -35.57
C ASN A 137 7.62 17.34 -35.52
N ASN A 138 6.74 16.92 -34.62
CA ASN A 138 5.34 17.38 -34.46
C ASN A 138 4.41 17.10 -35.67
N GLN A 139 4.75 16.20 -36.56
CA GLN A 139 3.93 15.80 -37.71
C GLN A 139 3.56 14.32 -37.61
N ALA A 140 3.04 13.89 -36.45
CA ALA A 140 2.79 12.47 -36.17
C ALA A 140 1.46 11.98 -36.75
N MET A 141 0.46 12.85 -36.92
CA MET A 141 -0.90 12.47 -37.31
C MET A 141 -0.96 11.74 -38.63
N GLY A 142 -1.57 10.55 -38.62
CA GLY A 142 -1.74 9.69 -39.80
C GLY A 142 -0.48 8.95 -40.24
N GLN A 143 0.68 9.22 -39.62
CA GLN A 143 1.94 8.50 -39.90
C GLN A 143 1.97 7.13 -39.21
N SER A 144 2.87 6.28 -39.67
CA SER A 144 3.11 4.96 -39.06
C SER A 144 4.22 5.02 -38.02
N ILE A 145 3.97 4.43 -36.86
CA ILE A 145 4.95 4.13 -35.83
C ILE A 145 5.13 2.62 -35.71
N TYR A 146 6.36 2.17 -35.64
CA TYR A 146 6.66 0.75 -35.46
C TYR A 146 7.01 0.51 -33.98
N ILE A 147 6.23 -0.33 -33.34
CA ILE A 147 6.38 -0.74 -31.94
C ILE A 147 6.93 -2.16 -31.95
N ASN A 148 8.17 -2.36 -31.53
CA ASN A 148 8.87 -3.66 -31.64
C ASN A 148 8.76 -4.33 -33.01
N GLY A 149 8.73 -3.53 -34.08
CA GLY A 149 8.64 -4.02 -35.48
C GLY A 149 7.21 -4.12 -36.04
N GLU A 150 6.18 -4.03 -35.22
CA GLU A 150 4.78 -4.00 -35.67
C GLU A 150 4.32 -2.56 -35.96
N GLY A 151 3.73 -2.34 -37.15
CA GLY A 151 3.30 -1.02 -37.59
C GLY A 151 1.93 -0.62 -37.07
N PHE A 152 1.83 0.58 -36.48
CA PHE A 152 0.59 1.19 -35.99
C PHE A 152 0.41 2.57 -36.64
N LYS A 153 -0.83 2.96 -36.93
CA LYS A 153 -1.15 4.30 -37.43
C LYS A 153 -1.40 5.23 -36.26
N VAL A 154 -0.73 6.38 -36.23
CA VAL A 154 -0.99 7.41 -35.22
C VAL A 154 -2.31 8.11 -35.54
N VAL A 155 -3.28 8.00 -34.63
CA VAL A 155 -4.64 8.58 -34.76
C VAL A 155 -4.91 9.67 -33.75
N GLY A 156 -4.01 9.88 -32.79
CA GLY A 156 -4.13 10.95 -31.80
C GLY A 156 -2.80 11.26 -31.13
N VAL A 157 -2.71 12.48 -30.61
CA VAL A 157 -1.63 12.93 -29.75
C VAL A 157 -2.25 13.46 -28.47
N SER A 158 -1.73 13.06 -27.32
CA SER A 158 -2.22 13.47 -25.99
C SER A 158 -1.06 13.80 -25.07
N GLU A 159 -1.27 14.72 -24.14
CA GLU A 159 -0.34 14.95 -23.06
C GLU A 159 -0.61 13.94 -21.95
N SER A 160 0.34 13.04 -21.71
CA SER A 160 0.19 12.08 -20.63
C SER A 160 0.41 12.77 -19.29
N SER A 161 -0.62 12.72 -18.45
CA SER A 161 -0.52 13.05 -17.02
C SER A 161 -0.39 11.80 -16.15
N GLU A 162 -0.21 10.62 -16.77
CA GLU A 162 -0.13 9.37 -16.05
C GLU A 162 1.18 9.25 -15.28
N VAL A 163 1.09 8.63 -14.12
CA VAL A 163 2.23 8.32 -13.26
C VAL A 163 2.41 6.80 -13.19
N ASP A 164 3.64 6.36 -12.99
CA ASP A 164 3.95 4.95 -12.75
C ASP A 164 3.58 4.53 -11.31
N GLU A 165 3.83 3.26 -10.97
CA GLU A 165 3.58 2.71 -9.63
C GLU A 165 4.38 3.42 -8.52
N SER A 166 5.45 4.14 -8.86
CA SER A 166 6.26 4.94 -7.94
C SER A 166 5.79 6.39 -7.80
N GLY A 167 4.74 6.79 -8.56
CA GLY A 167 4.21 8.15 -8.60
C GLY A 167 5.03 9.10 -9.49
N MET A 168 5.94 8.57 -10.33
CA MET A 168 6.70 9.38 -11.28
C MET A 168 5.94 9.54 -12.60
N PRO A 169 5.99 10.72 -13.25
CA PRO A 169 5.36 10.92 -14.55
C PRO A 169 5.91 9.94 -15.59
N ILE A 170 5.03 9.20 -16.25
CA ILE A 170 5.41 8.32 -17.34
C ILE A 170 5.81 9.17 -18.54
N GLU A 171 7.09 9.13 -18.86
CA GLU A 171 7.61 9.82 -20.04
C GLU A 171 7.47 8.93 -21.28
N SER A 172 7.04 9.52 -22.40
CA SER A 172 6.93 8.84 -23.69
C SER A 172 5.93 7.69 -23.72
N LEU A 173 4.67 7.97 -23.30
CA LEU A 173 3.59 6.98 -23.32
C LEU A 173 2.99 6.78 -24.71
N ILE A 174 2.73 5.52 -25.07
CA ILE A 174 1.94 5.10 -26.22
C ILE A 174 0.76 4.29 -25.73
N GLN A 175 -0.41 4.55 -26.28
CA GLN A 175 -1.62 3.82 -25.95
C GLN A 175 -2.20 3.16 -27.21
N ILE A 176 -2.53 1.87 -27.10
CA ILE A 176 -3.14 1.09 -28.19
C ILE A 176 -4.34 0.29 -27.68
N PRO A 177 -5.27 -0.12 -28.57
CA PRO A 177 -6.42 -0.93 -28.18
C PRO A 177 -6.03 -2.26 -27.55
N SER A 178 -6.68 -2.63 -26.43
CA SER A 178 -6.32 -3.81 -25.62
C SER A 178 -6.35 -5.12 -26.38
N LYS A 179 -7.34 -5.35 -27.25
CA LYS A 179 -7.43 -6.59 -28.05
C LYS A 179 -6.34 -6.64 -29.10
N THR A 180 -6.01 -5.49 -29.71
CA THR A 180 -4.91 -5.35 -30.65
C THR A 180 -3.57 -5.62 -29.97
N PHE A 181 -3.39 -5.07 -28.75
CA PHE A 181 -2.23 -5.40 -27.92
C PHE A 181 -2.12 -6.90 -27.68
N ASN A 182 -3.18 -7.54 -27.19
CA ASN A 182 -3.17 -8.98 -26.87
C ASN A 182 -2.88 -9.85 -28.11
N LYS A 183 -3.33 -9.42 -29.29
CA LYS A 183 -3.09 -10.13 -30.55
C LYS A 183 -1.65 -10.02 -31.05
N TYR A 184 -1.08 -8.82 -31.05
CA TYR A 184 0.19 -8.51 -31.70
C TYR A 184 1.36 -8.32 -30.74
N MET A 185 1.07 -7.99 -29.49
CA MET A 185 2.05 -7.66 -28.44
C MET A 185 1.92 -8.52 -27.19
N GLY A 186 1.06 -9.56 -27.22
CA GLY A 186 0.79 -10.44 -26.07
C GLY A 186 2.01 -11.19 -25.53
N ASN A 187 3.13 -11.17 -26.26
CA ASN A 187 4.41 -11.72 -25.80
C ASN A 187 5.18 -10.76 -24.87
N LEU A 188 4.80 -9.48 -24.84
CA LEU A 188 5.47 -8.52 -23.99
C LEU A 188 5.19 -8.83 -22.53
N THR A 189 6.24 -8.74 -21.72
CA THR A 189 6.15 -8.89 -20.29
C THR A 189 6.20 -7.54 -19.62
N GLN A 190 5.46 -7.45 -18.55
CA GLN A 190 5.45 -6.30 -17.70
C GLN A 190 6.36 -6.58 -16.51
N GLY A 191 7.42 -5.79 -16.36
CA GLY A 191 8.33 -5.91 -15.23
C GLY A 191 8.71 -7.37 -14.90
N MET A 192 8.48 -7.79 -13.67
CA MET A 192 8.62 -9.20 -13.26
C MET A 192 7.26 -9.91 -13.36
N PRO A 193 7.07 -10.77 -14.37
CA PRO A 193 5.81 -11.46 -14.54
C PRO A 193 5.51 -12.37 -13.35
N GLN A 194 4.26 -12.39 -12.93
CA GLN A 194 3.79 -13.19 -11.80
C GLN A 194 2.67 -14.13 -12.24
N LEU A 195 2.73 -15.37 -11.76
CA LEU A 195 1.66 -16.33 -11.86
C LEU A 195 0.89 -16.39 -10.55
N LEU A 196 -0.40 -16.13 -10.59
CA LEU A 196 -1.31 -16.27 -9.45
C LEU A 196 -1.93 -17.66 -9.47
N VAL A 197 -1.61 -18.45 -8.47
CA VAL A 197 -2.11 -19.82 -8.29
C VAL A 197 -3.18 -19.80 -7.21
N THR A 198 -4.43 -20.02 -7.58
CA THR A 198 -5.53 -20.17 -6.62
C THR A 198 -5.47 -21.55 -6.01
N VAL A 199 -5.40 -21.60 -4.68
CA VAL A 199 -5.27 -22.84 -3.90
C VAL A 199 -6.64 -23.36 -3.49
N GLU A 200 -6.83 -24.67 -3.45
CA GLU A 200 -8.05 -25.31 -2.98
C GLU A 200 -8.28 -25.06 -1.49
N LYS A 201 -9.55 -25.07 -1.08
CA LYS A 201 -9.90 -24.92 0.35
C LYS A 201 -9.33 -26.07 1.17
N GLY A 202 -8.58 -25.73 2.21
CA GLY A 202 -7.96 -26.71 3.12
C GLY A 202 -6.54 -27.12 2.76
N SER A 203 -6.02 -26.69 1.61
CA SER A 203 -4.61 -26.88 1.25
C SER A 203 -3.75 -25.74 1.81
N ASP A 204 -2.54 -26.07 2.24
CA ASP A 204 -1.57 -25.07 2.70
C ASP A 204 -0.99 -24.31 1.50
N LYS A 205 -1.18 -22.99 1.49
CA LYS A 205 -0.74 -22.09 0.41
C LYS A 205 0.77 -22.17 0.17
N LYS A 206 1.55 -22.25 1.24
CA LYS A 206 3.01 -22.30 1.18
C LYS A 206 3.50 -23.63 0.57
N ASP A 207 2.89 -24.73 1.00
CA ASP A 207 3.22 -26.05 0.46
C ASP A 207 2.86 -26.17 -1.02
N VAL A 208 1.68 -25.69 -1.41
CA VAL A 208 1.26 -25.68 -2.82
C VAL A 208 2.17 -24.78 -3.64
N GLY A 209 2.47 -23.55 -3.16
CA GLY A 209 3.37 -22.63 -3.84
C GLY A 209 4.75 -23.23 -4.10
N LYS A 210 5.35 -23.87 -3.10
CA LYS A 210 6.64 -24.56 -3.25
C LYS A 210 6.59 -25.77 -4.19
N LYS A 211 5.47 -26.50 -4.22
CA LYS A 211 5.30 -27.60 -5.20
C LYS A 211 5.22 -27.07 -6.62
N VAL A 212 4.47 -25.97 -6.83
CA VAL A 212 4.37 -25.31 -8.12
C VAL A 212 5.73 -24.77 -8.57
N GLU A 213 6.46 -24.06 -7.70
CA GLU A 213 7.83 -23.59 -7.96
C GLU A 213 8.73 -24.76 -8.42
N LYS A 214 8.73 -25.86 -7.69
CA LYS A 214 9.53 -27.03 -8.02
C LYS A 214 9.16 -27.67 -9.36
N VAL A 215 7.88 -27.71 -9.67
CA VAL A 215 7.37 -28.26 -10.94
C VAL A 215 7.74 -27.35 -12.11
N LEU A 216 7.57 -26.03 -11.96
CA LEU A 216 7.93 -25.05 -12.98
C LEU A 216 9.43 -24.99 -13.22
N ASN A 217 10.26 -25.06 -12.18
CA ASN A 217 11.71 -25.14 -12.34
C ASN A 217 12.24 -26.45 -12.95
N LYS A 218 11.37 -27.49 -13.04
CA LYS A 218 11.71 -28.74 -13.71
C LYS A 218 11.16 -28.83 -15.15
N LYS A 219 9.97 -28.26 -15.41
CA LYS A 219 9.23 -28.47 -16.64
C LYS A 219 8.76 -27.18 -17.33
N GLY A 220 8.95 -26.03 -16.67
CA GLY A 220 8.48 -24.74 -17.19
C GLY A 220 9.25 -24.30 -18.42
N THR A 221 8.57 -23.58 -19.29
CA THR A 221 9.09 -23.14 -20.59
C THR A 221 10.19 -22.09 -20.48
N GLY A 222 10.29 -21.38 -19.34
CA GLY A 222 11.30 -20.35 -19.08
C GLY A 222 12.57 -20.85 -18.39
N VAL A 223 12.70 -22.14 -18.06
CA VAL A 223 13.82 -22.70 -17.28
C VAL A 223 15.19 -22.47 -17.92
N SER A 224 15.25 -22.32 -19.26
CA SER A 224 16.51 -22.04 -19.97
C SER A 224 17.03 -20.60 -19.80
N GLU A 225 16.18 -19.66 -19.40
CA GLU A 225 16.50 -18.23 -19.34
C GLU A 225 16.47 -17.67 -17.90
N GLY A 226 15.93 -18.45 -16.94
CA GLY A 226 15.80 -18.00 -15.55
C GLY A 226 15.17 -19.04 -14.65
N GLN A 227 14.68 -18.59 -13.50
CA GLN A 227 14.06 -19.45 -12.50
C GLN A 227 12.74 -18.90 -11.99
N TYR A 228 11.84 -19.84 -11.65
CA TYR A 228 10.57 -19.54 -10.99
C TYR A 228 10.77 -19.58 -9.47
N SER A 229 10.23 -18.63 -8.75
CA SER A 229 10.33 -18.53 -7.29
C SER A 229 8.96 -18.31 -6.66
N TYR A 230 8.65 -19.07 -5.63
CA TYR A 230 7.46 -18.84 -4.80
C TYR A 230 7.69 -17.61 -3.90
N GLU A 231 6.83 -16.64 -4.00
CA GLU A 231 6.84 -15.46 -3.13
C GLU A 231 5.99 -15.71 -1.88
N ASP A 232 6.64 -15.85 -0.74
CA ASP A 232 5.97 -15.96 0.55
C ASP A 232 5.57 -14.56 1.05
N ASN A 233 4.58 -13.96 0.38
CA ASN A 233 4.08 -12.64 0.72
C ASN A 233 3.57 -12.55 2.16
N GLU A 234 3.09 -13.66 2.72
CA GLU A 234 2.64 -13.73 4.11
C GLU A 234 3.82 -13.60 5.08
N ALA A 235 4.97 -14.24 4.79
CA ALA A 235 6.19 -14.08 5.57
C ALA A 235 6.72 -12.63 5.49
N VAL A 236 6.71 -12.03 4.31
CA VAL A 236 7.09 -10.61 4.12
C VAL A 236 6.18 -9.70 4.94
N MET A 237 4.86 -9.90 4.85
CA MET A 237 3.89 -9.11 5.60
C MET A 237 4.05 -9.28 7.13
N LYS A 238 4.32 -10.48 7.59
CA LYS A 238 4.59 -10.75 9.01
C LYS A 238 5.86 -10.01 9.48
N THR A 239 6.88 -9.97 8.64
CA THR A 239 8.14 -9.26 8.95
C THR A 239 7.90 -7.75 9.01
N ILE A 240 7.22 -7.17 8.01
CA ILE A 240 6.84 -5.75 7.99
C ILE A 240 5.99 -5.43 9.22
N GLY A 241 4.97 -6.24 9.51
CA GLY A 241 4.13 -6.09 10.69
C GLY A 241 4.93 -6.09 12.00
N SER A 242 5.92 -6.99 12.14
CA SER A 242 6.80 -7.06 13.31
C SER A 242 7.68 -5.80 13.47
N VAL A 243 8.21 -5.27 12.37
CA VAL A 243 8.97 -4.01 12.38
C VAL A 243 8.08 -2.84 12.81
N LEU A 244 6.87 -2.75 12.27
CA LEU A 244 5.90 -1.71 12.62
C LEU A 244 5.46 -1.82 14.09
N ASP A 245 5.22 -3.03 14.58
CA ASP A 245 4.91 -3.26 16.00
C ASP A 245 6.07 -2.81 16.89
N THR A 246 7.32 -3.09 16.51
CA THR A 246 8.52 -2.67 17.25
C THR A 246 8.63 -1.14 17.32
N ILE A 247 8.44 -0.46 16.19
CA ILE A 247 8.43 1.02 16.13
C ILE A 247 7.31 1.57 17.03
N THR A 248 6.11 1.01 16.92
CA THR A 248 4.95 1.43 17.72
C THR A 248 5.21 1.27 19.21
N TYR A 249 5.80 0.14 19.64
CA TYR A 249 6.17 -0.07 21.05
C TYR A 249 7.26 0.87 21.51
N PHE A 250 8.26 1.15 20.69
CA PHE A 250 9.31 2.10 21.03
C PHE A 250 8.73 3.51 21.28
N VAL A 251 7.89 3.98 20.37
CA VAL A 251 7.28 5.31 20.52
C VAL A 251 6.28 5.34 21.68
N ALA A 252 5.53 4.25 21.90
CA ALA A 252 4.65 4.12 23.05
C ALA A 252 5.44 4.17 24.38
N ALA A 253 6.64 3.59 24.42
CA ALA A 253 7.52 3.67 25.58
C ALA A 253 7.98 5.12 25.86
N VAL A 254 8.39 5.87 24.81
CA VAL A 254 8.76 7.30 24.94
C VAL A 254 7.57 8.13 25.42
N ALA A 255 6.39 7.89 24.86
CA ALA A 255 5.17 8.57 25.29
C ALA A 255 4.78 8.20 26.74
N GLY A 256 5.01 6.95 27.15
CA GLY A 256 4.84 6.50 28.54
C GLY A 256 5.76 7.24 29.53
N ILE A 257 7.01 7.48 29.15
CA ILE A 257 7.94 8.30 29.95
C ILE A 257 7.41 9.74 30.07
N SER A 258 6.95 10.33 28.98
CA SER A 258 6.36 11.67 28.95
C SER A 258 5.15 11.77 29.88
N LEU A 259 4.30 10.74 29.87
CA LEU A 259 3.12 10.64 30.70
C LEU A 259 3.49 10.48 32.21
N PHE A 260 4.54 9.70 32.49
CA PHE A 260 5.09 9.60 33.87
C PHE A 260 5.59 10.95 34.40
N ILE A 261 6.29 11.72 33.56
CA ILE A 261 6.74 13.08 33.92
C ILE A 261 5.53 13.99 34.18
N ALA A 262 4.48 13.89 33.36
CA ALA A 262 3.23 14.62 33.57
C ALA A 262 2.55 14.24 34.90
N GLY A 263 2.58 12.95 35.28
CA GLY A 263 2.09 12.45 36.56
C GLY A 263 2.82 13.06 37.75
N ILE A 264 4.14 13.18 37.71
CA ILE A 264 4.94 13.89 38.71
C ILE A 264 4.48 15.35 38.80
N GLY A 265 4.17 16.00 37.66
CA GLY A 265 3.63 17.36 37.66
C GLY A 265 2.28 17.47 38.37
N VAL A 266 1.38 16.47 38.18
CA VAL A 266 0.09 16.43 38.91
C VAL A 266 0.32 16.23 40.41
N MET A 267 1.20 15.30 40.79
CA MET A 267 1.56 15.07 42.19
C MET A 267 2.05 16.37 42.86
N ASN A 268 2.90 17.14 42.19
CA ASN A 268 3.44 18.40 42.72
C ASN A 268 2.33 19.46 42.90
N VAL A 269 1.40 19.58 41.96
CA VAL A 269 0.23 20.47 42.07
C VAL A 269 -0.68 20.04 43.22
N MET A 270 -0.93 18.74 43.38
CA MET A 270 -1.76 18.21 44.47
C MET A 270 -1.08 18.45 45.85
N TYR A 271 0.24 18.30 45.93
CA TYR A 271 0.98 18.61 47.15
C TYR A 271 0.80 20.09 47.57
N ILE A 272 0.90 21.01 46.59
CA ILE A 272 0.67 22.44 46.83
C ILE A 272 -0.79 22.66 47.28
N SER A 273 -1.76 22.08 46.60
CA SER A 273 -3.19 22.20 46.94
C SER A 273 -3.51 21.70 48.34
N VAL A 274 -2.88 20.59 48.78
CA VAL A 274 -3.06 20.07 50.15
C VAL A 274 -2.47 21.03 51.19
N THR A 275 -1.28 21.61 50.90
CA THR A 275 -0.65 22.58 51.82
C THR A 275 -1.43 23.88 51.94
N GLU A 276 -2.00 24.38 50.82
CA GLU A 276 -2.87 25.57 50.83
C GLU A 276 -4.17 25.36 51.60
N ARG A 277 -4.72 24.13 51.62
CA ARG A 277 -5.97 23.79 52.33
C ARG A 277 -5.74 23.21 53.72
N THR A 278 -4.58 23.42 54.33
CA THR A 278 -4.20 22.83 55.64
C THR A 278 -5.19 23.24 56.74
N GLU A 279 -5.66 24.50 56.79
CA GLU A 279 -6.66 24.97 57.76
C GLU A 279 -7.99 24.25 57.58
N GLU A 280 -8.48 24.08 56.35
CA GLU A 280 -9.73 23.39 56.08
C GLU A 280 -9.65 21.92 56.52
N ILE A 281 -8.53 21.26 56.25
CA ILE A 281 -8.23 19.90 56.68
C ILE A 281 -8.22 19.81 58.21
N ALA A 282 -7.59 20.77 58.88
CA ALA A 282 -7.53 20.82 60.36
C ALA A 282 -8.93 20.96 60.97
N ILE A 283 -9.77 21.84 60.42
CA ILE A 283 -11.16 22.00 60.83
C ILE A 283 -11.94 20.69 60.67
N ARG A 284 -11.85 20.03 59.55
CA ARG A 284 -12.54 18.74 59.32
C ARG A 284 -12.06 17.66 60.30
N ARG A 285 -10.77 17.60 60.60
CA ARG A 285 -10.22 16.68 61.60
C ARG A 285 -10.69 17.02 63.02
N ALA A 286 -10.86 18.27 63.36
CA ALA A 286 -11.40 18.72 64.66
C ALA A 286 -12.89 18.28 64.81
N PHE A 287 -13.63 18.21 63.69
CA PHE A 287 -15.03 17.66 63.69
C PHE A 287 -15.10 16.13 63.56
N GLY A 288 -13.97 15.42 63.68
CA GLY A 288 -13.93 13.96 63.78
C GLY A 288 -13.70 13.20 62.48
N ALA A 289 -13.32 13.87 61.38
CA ALA A 289 -12.95 13.20 60.12
C ALA A 289 -11.64 12.39 60.33
N LYS A 290 -11.65 11.12 59.83
CA LYS A 290 -10.47 10.26 59.86
C LYS A 290 -9.49 10.69 58.76
N GLY A 291 -8.18 10.54 59.03
CA GLY A 291 -7.13 10.87 58.06
C GLY A 291 -7.36 10.16 56.70
N ARG A 292 -7.80 8.90 56.76
CA ARG A 292 -8.10 8.09 55.58
C ARG A 292 -9.23 8.68 54.69
N ASP A 293 -10.22 9.30 55.28
CA ASP A 293 -11.33 9.91 54.55
C ASP A 293 -10.84 11.12 53.74
N ILE A 294 -9.90 11.89 54.32
CA ILE A 294 -9.24 13.01 53.66
C ILE A 294 -8.30 12.53 52.54
N GLU A 295 -7.52 11.49 52.79
CA GLU A 295 -6.65 10.87 51.75
C GLU A 295 -7.48 10.36 50.54
N ILE A 296 -8.56 9.63 50.80
CA ILE A 296 -9.46 9.15 49.75
C ILE A 296 -10.07 10.30 48.95
N GLN A 297 -10.44 11.40 49.62
CA GLN A 297 -11.00 12.57 48.94
C GLN A 297 -10.00 13.17 47.94
N PHE A 298 -8.75 13.38 48.33
CA PHE A 298 -7.71 13.91 47.42
C PHE A 298 -7.36 12.91 46.31
N LEU A 299 -7.36 11.60 46.61
CA LEU A 299 -7.13 10.57 45.63
C LEU A 299 -8.22 10.55 44.58
N VAL A 300 -9.50 10.62 44.96
CA VAL A 300 -10.64 10.70 44.02
C VAL A 300 -10.53 11.99 43.20
N GLU A 301 -10.19 13.12 43.77
CA GLU A 301 -10.02 14.38 43.05
C GLU A 301 -8.92 14.24 41.95
N SER A 302 -7.80 13.62 42.29
CA SER A 302 -6.70 13.35 41.33
C SER A 302 -7.14 12.42 40.22
N VAL A 303 -7.80 11.32 40.55
CA VAL A 303 -8.33 10.36 39.55
C VAL A 303 -9.34 11.01 38.59
N VAL A 304 -10.24 11.85 39.13
CA VAL A 304 -11.20 12.58 38.29
C VAL A 304 -10.50 13.54 37.33
N LEU A 305 -9.48 14.27 37.82
CA LEU A 305 -8.66 15.16 36.97
C LEU A 305 -7.92 14.39 35.87
N CYS A 306 -7.35 13.23 36.22
CA CYS A 306 -6.66 12.37 35.25
C CYS A 306 -7.65 11.79 34.20
N LEU A 307 -8.84 11.37 34.60
CA LEU A 307 -9.88 10.89 33.70
C LEU A 307 -10.35 11.97 32.73
N ILE A 308 -10.59 13.19 33.23
CA ILE A 308 -10.97 14.33 32.37
C ILE A 308 -9.84 14.61 31.36
N GLY A 309 -8.59 14.69 31.84
CA GLY A 309 -7.42 14.85 30.97
C GLY A 309 -7.29 13.73 29.94
N GLY A 310 -7.56 12.49 30.35
CA GLY A 310 -7.56 11.29 29.50
C GLY A 310 -8.60 11.35 28.38
N ILE A 311 -9.84 11.73 28.71
CA ILE A 311 -10.92 11.87 27.72
C ILE A 311 -10.62 12.99 26.72
N ILE A 312 -10.16 14.15 27.19
CA ILE A 312 -9.77 15.26 26.32
C ILE A 312 -8.60 14.86 25.43
N GLY A 313 -7.58 14.19 26.00
CA GLY A 313 -6.44 13.67 25.23
C GLY A 313 -6.84 12.65 24.18
N LEU A 314 -7.78 11.75 24.49
CA LEU A 314 -8.33 10.79 23.55
C LEU A 314 -9.02 11.49 22.36
N ILE A 315 -9.89 12.46 22.66
CA ILE A 315 -10.62 13.22 21.61
C ILE A 315 -9.62 13.97 20.73
N LEU A 316 -8.65 14.67 21.32
CA LEU A 316 -7.62 15.37 20.56
C LEU A 316 -6.76 14.41 19.73
N GLY A 317 -6.37 13.27 20.29
CA GLY A 317 -5.62 12.25 19.55
C GLY A 317 -6.36 11.71 18.33
N ILE A 318 -7.67 11.45 18.46
CA ILE A 318 -8.51 11.04 17.34
C ILE A 318 -8.62 12.16 16.29
N ILE A 319 -8.83 13.42 16.71
CA ILE A 319 -8.88 14.57 15.79
C ILE A 319 -7.58 14.71 15.02
N ILE A 320 -6.43 14.64 15.70
CA ILE A 320 -5.12 14.74 15.03
C ILE A 320 -4.92 13.59 14.05
N ALA A 321 -5.26 12.35 14.43
CA ALA A 321 -5.16 11.19 13.56
C ALA A 321 -6.03 11.35 12.30
N THR A 322 -7.26 11.83 12.44
CA THR A 322 -8.16 12.08 11.28
C THR A 322 -7.70 13.26 10.41
N LEU A 323 -7.07 14.29 10.99
CA LEU A 323 -6.47 15.38 10.21
C LEU A 323 -5.29 14.88 9.38
N ILE A 324 -4.46 13.99 9.92
CA ILE A 324 -3.37 13.36 9.17
C ILE A 324 -3.93 12.54 8.02
N ASP A 325 -5.00 11.76 8.23
CA ASP A 325 -5.67 10.99 7.17
C ASP A 325 -6.19 11.88 6.03
N LEU A 326 -6.61 13.12 6.34
CA LEU A 326 -7.08 14.07 5.33
C LEU A 326 -5.93 14.60 4.44
N VAL A 327 -4.73 14.71 5.00
CA VAL A 327 -3.54 15.21 4.29
C VAL A 327 -2.81 14.08 3.54
N THR A 328 -2.98 12.82 3.99
CA THR A 328 -2.32 11.65 3.40
C THR A 328 -3.33 10.56 2.99
N PRO A 329 -4.29 10.87 2.10
CA PRO A 329 -5.47 10.01 1.86
C PRO A 329 -5.16 8.65 1.24
N GLU A 330 -4.02 8.49 0.54
CA GLU A 330 -3.68 7.26 -0.17
C GLU A 330 -2.72 6.32 0.59
N MET A 331 -1.96 6.85 1.56
CA MET A 331 -0.90 6.06 2.22
C MET A 331 -1.33 5.45 3.54
N VAL A 332 -2.13 6.15 4.35
CA VAL A 332 -2.46 5.70 5.71
C VAL A 332 -3.89 6.09 6.07
N LYS A 333 -4.72 5.11 6.35
CA LYS A 333 -6.02 5.34 7.02
C LYS A 333 -5.87 5.00 8.48
N SER A 334 -5.96 5.98 9.37
CA SER A 334 -5.85 5.74 10.80
C SER A 334 -6.91 4.73 11.27
N SER A 335 -6.52 3.84 12.16
CA SER A 335 -7.42 2.84 12.73
C SER A 335 -7.32 2.88 14.25
N VAL A 336 -8.31 3.51 14.88
CA VAL A 336 -8.42 3.53 16.34
C VAL A 336 -8.86 2.15 16.81
N SER A 337 -7.98 1.44 17.53
CA SER A 337 -8.32 0.15 18.12
C SER A 337 -8.88 0.32 19.52
N LEU A 338 -9.80 -0.56 19.90
CA LEU A 338 -10.34 -0.61 21.26
C LEU A 338 -9.21 -0.79 22.31
N GLY A 339 -8.17 -1.56 21.93
CA GLY A 339 -6.98 -1.77 22.75
C GLY A 339 -6.23 -0.47 23.05
N SER A 340 -6.08 0.41 22.05
CA SER A 340 -5.42 1.72 22.22
C SER A 340 -6.19 2.61 23.19
N VAL A 341 -7.52 2.60 23.11
CA VAL A 341 -8.40 3.38 23.99
C VAL A 341 -8.29 2.87 25.43
N ILE A 342 -8.40 1.55 25.66
CA ILE A 342 -8.30 0.92 26.98
C ILE A 342 -6.92 1.20 27.60
N LEU A 343 -5.87 1.11 26.81
CA LEU A 343 -4.50 1.37 27.27
C LEU A 343 -4.32 2.82 27.65
N ALA A 344 -4.81 3.77 26.88
CA ALA A 344 -4.71 5.21 27.16
C ALA A 344 -5.47 5.60 28.42
N VAL A 345 -6.72 5.14 28.57
CA VAL A 345 -7.55 5.41 29.76
C VAL A 345 -6.98 4.69 30.99
N GLY A 346 -6.54 3.42 30.83
CA GLY A 346 -5.94 2.65 31.92
C GLY A 346 -4.66 3.29 32.46
N VAL A 347 -3.77 3.72 31.57
CA VAL A 347 -2.53 4.41 31.99
C VAL A 347 -2.84 5.77 32.62
N SER A 348 -3.81 6.52 32.10
CA SER A 348 -4.24 7.80 32.68
C SER A 348 -4.77 7.66 34.11
N THR A 349 -5.42 6.54 34.44
CA THR A 349 -5.96 6.30 35.80
C THR A 349 -4.93 5.73 36.76
N LEU A 350 -3.84 5.15 36.25
CA LEU A 350 -2.74 4.59 37.06
C LEU A 350 -1.74 5.66 37.55
N ILE A 351 -1.70 6.79 36.85
CA ILE A 351 -0.86 7.98 37.18
C ILE A 351 -1.54 8.83 38.22
#